data_e341790365c0901cf681734db31e1cff
#
_entry.id   e341790365c0901cf681734db31e1cff
#
_cell.length_a   1.000
_cell.length_b   1.000
_cell.length_c   1.000
_cell.angle_alpha   90.00
_cell.angle_beta   90.00
_cell.angle_gamma   90.00
#
_symmetry.space_group_name_H-M   'P 1'
#
loop_
_entity.id
_entity.type
_entity.pdbx_description
1 polymer ?
#
loop_
_entity_poly.entity_id
_entity_poly.type
_entity_poly.pdbx_seq_one_letter_code
_entity_poly.pdbx_strand_id
1 'polypeptide(L)'
;DMGGAGTVIGTIYALAKNKAKVNVIGVVAACENMISGTSYKSGDVIESMKGLTIEVANTDAEGRITLADAVHYATNDLDAEKIIDLATLTGAVTIALGEVYTGAVTNNEDFYKEVLEAGKLSGEKIWAFPYDEDYKKLNKSEVADIKNTSGRDAGSVTAGLFVGEFVKEGTPWVHLDIAATAYRNKKSGYLPKNATGIHVKTLNNLLDPTNC
;
A
#
# COMPACT_ATOMS: atom_id res chain seq x y z
N ASP A 1 -1.68 -7.61 10.25
CA ASP A 1 -1.42 -6.85 9.01
C ASP A 1 -0.92 -5.43 9.29
N MET A 2 0.09 -5.33 10.16
CA MET A 2 0.63 -4.04 10.61
C MET A 2 1.97 -3.65 9.96
N GLY A 3 2.47 -4.41 8.99
CA GLY A 3 3.81 -4.20 8.40
C GLY A 3 3.97 -2.84 7.74
N GLY A 4 2.96 -2.37 7.00
CA GLY A 4 2.94 -1.03 6.40
C GLY A 4 3.01 0.08 7.45
N ALA A 5 2.18 0.00 8.50
CA ALA A 5 2.21 0.93 9.62
C ALA A 5 3.59 0.97 10.30
N GLY A 6 4.22 -0.21 10.48
CA GLY A 6 5.58 -0.30 11.02
C GLY A 6 6.61 0.44 10.16
N THR A 7 6.52 0.33 8.83
CA THR A 7 7.39 1.05 7.90
C THR A 7 7.14 2.57 7.96
N VAL A 8 5.88 3.02 7.98
CA VAL A 8 5.53 4.45 8.09
C VAL A 8 6.09 5.04 9.39
N ILE A 9 5.82 4.41 10.54
CA ILE A 9 6.31 4.87 11.85
C ILE A 9 7.84 4.88 11.88
N GLY A 10 8.47 3.81 11.38
CA GLY A 10 9.94 3.70 11.31
C GLY A 10 10.56 4.80 10.45
N THR A 11 9.93 5.14 9.32
CA THR A 11 10.38 6.22 8.43
C THR A 11 10.30 7.58 9.11
N ILE A 12 9.14 7.92 9.70
CA ILE A 12 8.94 9.19 10.41
C ILE A 12 9.94 9.30 11.58
N TYR A 13 10.13 8.21 12.33
CA TYR A 13 11.12 8.18 13.42
C TYR A 13 12.53 8.47 12.91
N ALA A 14 12.96 7.82 11.82
CA ALA A 14 14.29 8.00 11.26
C ALA A 14 14.50 9.42 10.73
N LEU A 15 13.55 9.97 9.95
CA LEU A 15 13.59 11.35 9.46
C LEU A 15 13.69 12.37 10.61
N ALA A 16 12.91 12.17 11.66
CA ALA A 16 12.95 13.04 12.84
C ALA A 16 14.31 12.95 13.56
N LYS A 17 14.90 11.75 13.71
CA LYS A 17 16.24 11.57 14.32
C LYS A 17 17.33 12.20 13.46
N ASN A 18 17.24 12.11 12.16
CA ASN A 18 18.17 12.72 11.22
C ASN A 18 17.97 14.25 11.08
N LYS A 19 16.90 14.79 11.68
CA LYS A 19 16.52 16.21 11.55
C LYS A 19 16.33 16.61 10.08
N ALA A 20 15.80 15.67 9.28
CA ALA A 20 15.51 15.88 7.87
C ALA A 20 14.64 17.11 7.67
N LYS A 21 15.00 17.96 6.70
CA LYS A 21 14.23 19.16 6.36
C LYS A 21 13.22 18.85 5.26
N VAL A 22 12.22 18.07 5.61
CA VAL A 22 11.16 17.62 4.72
C VAL A 22 9.80 17.84 5.37
N ASN A 23 8.81 18.20 4.55
CA ASN A 23 7.42 18.25 4.97
C ASN A 23 6.77 16.90 4.65
N VAL A 24 6.56 16.08 5.67
CA VAL A 24 6.02 14.73 5.52
C VAL A 24 5.05 14.42 6.65
N ILE A 25 3.95 13.75 6.29
CA ILE A 25 2.93 13.29 7.22
C ILE A 25 2.83 11.76 7.10
N GLY A 26 2.93 11.06 8.23
CA GLY A 26 2.63 9.63 8.30
C GLY A 26 1.17 9.42 8.70
N VAL A 27 0.41 8.72 7.85
CA VAL A 27 -0.97 8.34 8.11
C VAL A 27 -1.03 6.83 8.35
N VAL A 28 -1.67 6.42 9.43
CA VAL A 28 -1.90 5.00 9.76
C VAL A 28 -3.36 4.82 10.09
N ALA A 29 -4.08 4.05 9.28
CA ALA A 29 -5.44 3.62 9.60
C ALA A 29 -5.36 2.37 10.47
N ALA A 30 -5.67 2.50 11.75
CA ALA A 30 -5.65 1.41 12.72
C ALA A 30 -7.06 1.07 13.16
N CYS A 31 -7.48 -0.17 12.99
CA CYS A 31 -8.78 -0.66 13.43
C CYS A 31 -8.68 -2.06 14.04
N GLU A 32 -9.63 -2.38 14.91
CA GLU A 32 -9.82 -3.75 15.41
C GLU A 32 -10.30 -4.65 14.25
N ASN A 33 -9.71 -5.84 14.15
CA ASN A 33 -10.07 -6.86 13.17
C ASN A 33 -10.36 -8.19 13.87
N MET A 34 -11.37 -8.19 14.73
CA MET A 34 -11.79 -9.34 15.51
C MET A 34 -13.15 -9.87 15.04
N ILE A 35 -13.33 -11.18 15.11
CA ILE A 35 -14.62 -11.82 14.86
C ILE A 35 -15.61 -11.34 15.91
N SER A 36 -16.75 -10.79 15.47
CA SER A 36 -17.82 -10.34 16.35
C SER A 36 -19.20 -10.47 15.69
N GLY A 37 -20.26 -10.35 16.49
CA GLY A 37 -21.63 -10.34 15.98
C GLY A 37 -22.00 -9.09 15.17
N THR A 38 -21.19 -8.05 15.23
CA THR A 38 -21.39 -6.77 14.53
C THR A 38 -20.40 -6.57 13.36
N SER A 39 -19.49 -7.50 13.13
CA SER A 39 -18.58 -7.45 11.99
C SER A 39 -19.34 -7.61 10.67
N TYR A 40 -18.90 -6.94 9.61
CA TYR A 40 -19.46 -7.12 8.28
C TYR A 40 -19.19 -8.54 7.75
N LYS A 41 -19.97 -8.95 6.77
CA LYS A 41 -19.93 -10.28 6.14
C LYS A 41 -19.81 -10.14 4.63
N SER A 42 -19.36 -11.21 3.98
CA SER A 42 -19.45 -11.29 2.51
C SER A 42 -20.88 -11.05 2.04
N GLY A 43 -21.04 -10.17 1.05
CA GLY A 43 -22.32 -9.70 0.54
C GLY A 43 -22.81 -8.39 1.15
N ASP A 44 -22.21 -7.91 2.24
CA ASP A 44 -22.54 -6.59 2.77
C ASP A 44 -21.98 -5.49 1.81
N VAL A 45 -22.69 -4.36 1.79
CA VAL A 45 -22.25 -3.15 1.08
C VAL A 45 -21.98 -2.07 2.11
N ILE A 46 -20.78 -1.51 2.06
CA ILE A 46 -20.33 -0.44 2.98
C ILE A 46 -19.99 0.81 2.21
N GLU A 47 -20.03 1.97 2.86
CA GLU A 47 -19.66 3.25 2.28
C GLU A 47 -18.26 3.66 2.75
N SER A 48 -17.44 4.17 1.83
CA SER A 48 -16.12 4.72 2.10
C SER A 48 -16.16 6.21 2.40
N MET A 49 -15.09 6.78 2.94
CA MET A 49 -14.94 8.25 3.11
C MET A 49 -15.11 9.02 1.79
N LYS A 50 -14.78 8.42 0.65
CA LYS A 50 -14.99 9.02 -0.69
C LYS A 50 -16.47 9.08 -1.08
N GLY A 51 -17.36 8.40 -0.37
CA GLY A 51 -18.77 8.24 -0.73
C GLY A 51 -19.02 7.12 -1.76
N LEU A 52 -17.99 6.38 -2.17
CA LEU A 52 -18.16 5.18 -2.98
C LEU A 52 -18.65 4.03 -2.12
N THR A 53 -19.61 3.29 -2.64
CA THR A 53 -20.09 2.04 -2.02
C THR A 53 -19.18 0.88 -2.42
N ILE A 54 -18.87 0.02 -1.45
CA ILE A 54 -17.97 -1.12 -1.62
C ILE A 54 -18.73 -2.41 -1.27
N GLU A 55 -18.85 -3.30 -2.23
CA GLU A 55 -19.30 -4.68 -1.97
C GLU A 55 -18.17 -5.46 -1.27
N VAL A 56 -18.44 -6.01 -0.11
CA VAL A 56 -17.55 -6.93 0.59
C VAL A 56 -17.72 -8.33 0.01
N ALA A 57 -17.04 -8.62 -1.09
CA ALA A 57 -17.07 -9.94 -1.73
C ALA A 57 -16.21 -10.96 -0.96
N ASN A 58 -15.18 -10.50 -0.26
CA ASN A 58 -14.32 -11.33 0.60
C ASN A 58 -13.91 -10.54 1.86
N THR A 59 -14.19 -11.07 3.03
CA THR A 59 -13.85 -10.44 4.31
C THR A 59 -12.35 -10.43 4.61
N ASP A 60 -11.56 -11.30 3.98
CA ASP A 60 -10.09 -11.36 4.06
C ASP A 60 -9.39 -10.34 3.11
N ALA A 61 -10.17 -9.50 2.44
CA ALA A 61 -9.70 -8.37 1.65
C ALA A 61 -10.05 -7.02 2.31
N GLU A 62 -10.02 -6.97 3.64
CA GLU A 62 -10.38 -5.81 4.47
C GLU A 62 -9.29 -4.72 4.47
N GLY A 63 -8.02 -5.13 4.36
CA GLY A 63 -6.88 -4.20 4.44
C GLY A 63 -6.94 -3.11 3.38
N ARG A 64 -7.39 -3.42 2.15
CA ARG A 64 -7.56 -2.43 1.08
C ARG A 64 -8.72 -1.48 1.34
N ILE A 65 -9.76 -1.90 2.05
CA ILE A 65 -10.89 -1.04 2.45
C ILE A 65 -10.43 0.01 3.46
N THR A 66 -9.71 -0.43 4.49
CA THR A 66 -9.12 0.46 5.49
C THR A 66 -8.10 1.43 4.87
N LEU A 67 -7.27 0.92 3.94
CA LEU A 67 -6.27 1.71 3.24
C LEU A 67 -6.88 2.74 2.29
N ALA A 68 -8.01 2.42 1.66
CA ALA A 68 -8.76 3.33 0.80
C ALA A 68 -9.13 4.63 1.51
N ASP A 69 -9.67 4.53 2.72
CA ASP A 69 -10.03 5.70 3.53
C ASP A 69 -8.79 6.49 3.97
N ALA A 70 -7.70 5.82 4.35
CA ALA A 70 -6.43 6.48 4.69
C ALA A 70 -5.84 7.27 3.51
N VAL A 71 -5.88 6.69 2.31
CA VAL A 71 -5.40 7.33 1.07
C VAL A 71 -6.30 8.50 0.69
N HIS A 72 -7.61 8.34 0.78
CA HIS A 72 -8.56 9.42 0.52
C HIS A 72 -8.32 10.59 1.49
N TYR A 73 -8.22 10.32 2.79
CA TYR A 73 -7.93 11.33 3.81
C TYR A 73 -6.62 12.07 3.52
N ALA A 74 -5.55 11.34 3.20
CA ALA A 74 -4.26 11.95 2.91
C ALA A 74 -4.30 12.89 1.68
N THR A 75 -5.03 12.53 0.64
CA THR A 75 -5.06 13.28 -0.61
C THR A 75 -6.12 14.38 -0.65
N ASN A 76 -7.20 14.27 0.11
CA ASN A 76 -8.31 15.25 0.09
C ASN A 76 -8.32 16.15 1.32
N ASP A 77 -8.09 15.61 2.52
CA ASP A 77 -8.17 16.38 3.76
C ASP A 77 -6.82 16.98 4.16
N LEU A 78 -5.70 16.24 3.90
CA LEU A 78 -4.35 16.72 4.18
C LEU A 78 -3.68 17.36 2.96
N ASP A 79 -4.33 17.35 1.80
CA ASP A 79 -3.87 17.94 0.54
C ASP A 79 -2.43 17.54 0.16
N ALA A 80 -2.13 16.24 0.29
CA ALA A 80 -0.81 15.71 -0.01
C ALA A 80 -0.46 15.88 -1.50
N GLU A 81 0.71 16.45 -1.79
CA GLU A 81 1.20 16.66 -3.15
C GLU A 81 1.63 15.36 -3.83
N LYS A 82 2.15 14.40 -3.07
CA LYS A 82 2.53 13.05 -3.49
C LYS A 82 2.18 12.07 -2.36
N ILE A 83 1.83 10.85 -2.69
CA ILE A 83 1.52 9.82 -1.71
C ILE A 83 2.22 8.50 -2.02
N ILE A 84 2.76 7.86 -1.00
CA ILE A 84 3.20 6.47 -1.03
C ILE A 84 2.44 5.74 0.06
N ASP A 85 1.73 4.69 -0.31
CA ASP A 85 1.15 3.78 0.67
C ASP A 85 1.87 2.43 0.65
N LEU A 86 1.90 1.79 1.81
CA LEU A 86 2.53 0.48 1.98
C LEU A 86 1.61 -0.41 2.79
N ALA A 87 1.39 -1.61 2.29
CA ALA A 87 0.57 -2.60 2.98
C ALA A 87 1.09 -4.03 2.73
N THR A 88 0.90 -4.90 3.70
CA THR A 88 0.97 -6.34 3.52
C THR A 88 -0.34 -6.80 2.88
N LEU A 89 -0.56 -6.40 1.60
CA LEU A 89 -1.90 -6.36 1.04
C LEU A 89 -2.37 -7.69 0.46
N THR A 90 -1.48 -8.42 -0.26
CA THR A 90 -1.94 -9.60 -0.98
C THR A 90 -1.01 -10.81 -0.82
N GLY A 91 -1.62 -12.00 -0.68
CA GLY A 91 -0.88 -13.24 -0.88
C GLY A 91 -0.44 -13.44 -2.33
N ALA A 92 -1.11 -12.81 -3.28
CA ALA A 92 -0.81 -12.89 -4.71
C ALA A 92 0.58 -12.34 -5.05
N VAL A 93 1.06 -11.29 -4.38
CA VAL A 93 2.41 -10.75 -4.60
C VAL A 93 3.49 -11.76 -4.23
N THR A 94 3.27 -12.57 -3.21
CA THR A 94 4.21 -13.62 -2.81
C THR A 94 4.30 -14.71 -3.88
N ILE A 95 3.18 -15.04 -4.53
CA ILE A 95 3.15 -16.00 -5.63
C ILE A 95 3.85 -15.43 -6.87
N ALA A 96 3.63 -14.15 -7.17
CA ALA A 96 4.18 -13.50 -8.36
C ALA A 96 5.67 -13.20 -8.26
N LEU A 97 6.14 -12.67 -7.11
CA LEU A 97 7.49 -12.10 -6.95
C LEU A 97 8.35 -12.82 -5.89
N GLY A 98 7.77 -13.75 -5.14
CA GLY A 98 8.45 -14.39 -4.01
C GLY A 98 8.83 -13.36 -2.93
N GLU A 99 9.82 -13.70 -2.09
CA GLU A 99 10.32 -12.81 -1.01
C GLU A 99 11.43 -11.85 -1.48
N VAL A 100 11.58 -11.63 -2.80
CA VAL A 100 12.73 -10.90 -3.38
C VAL A 100 12.36 -9.48 -3.78
N TYR A 101 11.18 -9.29 -4.33
CA TYR A 101 10.70 -7.98 -4.79
C TYR A 101 9.42 -7.57 -4.06
N THR A 102 9.31 -6.29 -3.74
CA THR A 102 8.05 -5.64 -3.40
C THR A 102 7.29 -5.35 -4.69
N GLY A 103 5.99 -5.63 -4.73
CA GLY A 103 5.13 -5.24 -5.86
C GLY A 103 4.75 -3.77 -5.78
N ALA A 104 4.74 -3.07 -6.91
CA ALA A 104 4.28 -1.69 -6.96
C ALA A 104 3.15 -1.51 -7.98
N VAL A 105 2.17 -0.65 -7.66
CA VAL A 105 1.16 -0.14 -8.58
C VAL A 105 1.18 1.39 -8.49
N THR A 106 1.12 2.08 -9.64
CA THR A 106 1.27 3.54 -9.66
C THR A 106 0.46 4.16 -10.77
N ASN A 107 -0.03 5.39 -10.55
CA ASN A 107 -0.63 6.23 -11.56
C ASN A 107 0.36 7.23 -12.18
N ASN A 108 1.63 7.24 -11.73
CA ASN A 108 2.64 8.21 -12.15
C ASN A 108 4.02 7.57 -12.31
N GLU A 109 4.46 7.36 -13.54
CA GLU A 109 5.73 6.71 -13.85
C GLU A 109 6.95 7.49 -13.36
N ASP A 110 6.91 8.81 -13.38
CA ASP A 110 8.06 9.64 -12.99
C ASP A 110 8.25 9.57 -11.47
N PHE A 111 7.18 9.65 -10.70
CA PHE A 111 7.25 9.44 -9.26
C PHE A 111 7.67 8.01 -8.91
N TYR A 112 7.19 7.01 -9.64
CA TYR A 112 7.66 5.64 -9.47
C TYR A 112 9.17 5.50 -9.72
N LYS A 113 9.74 6.18 -10.73
CA LYS A 113 11.19 6.17 -10.97
C LYS A 113 11.97 6.75 -9.80
N GLU A 114 11.48 7.84 -9.17
CA GLU A 114 12.10 8.38 -7.95
C GLU A 114 12.14 7.32 -6.82
N VAL A 115 11.01 6.64 -6.58
CA VAL A 115 10.90 5.57 -5.57
C VAL A 115 11.80 4.37 -5.91
N LEU A 116 11.85 3.97 -7.17
CA LEU A 116 12.67 2.86 -7.65
C LEU A 116 14.18 3.14 -7.46
N GLU A 117 14.64 4.35 -7.78
CA GLU A 117 16.04 4.73 -7.56
C GLU A 117 16.40 4.75 -6.07
N ALA A 118 15.54 5.30 -5.21
CA ALA A 118 15.71 5.23 -3.76
C ALA A 118 15.76 3.77 -3.26
N GLY A 119 14.93 2.89 -3.82
CA GLY A 119 14.94 1.46 -3.54
C GLY A 119 16.27 0.79 -3.95
N LYS A 120 16.80 1.13 -5.13
CA LYS A 120 18.11 0.63 -5.59
C LYS A 120 19.25 1.06 -4.66
N LEU A 121 19.27 2.32 -4.24
CA LEU A 121 20.28 2.84 -3.29
C LEU A 121 20.19 2.11 -1.94
N SER A 122 18.99 1.73 -1.53
CA SER A 122 18.75 1.00 -0.27
C SER A 122 19.03 -0.51 -0.37
N GLY A 123 19.18 -1.04 -1.58
CA GLY A 123 19.22 -2.48 -1.84
C GLY A 123 17.85 -3.18 -1.67
N GLU A 124 16.76 -2.43 -1.70
CA GLU A 124 15.38 -2.89 -1.52
C GLU A 124 14.66 -2.90 -2.88
N LYS A 125 14.39 -4.08 -3.39
CA LYS A 125 13.97 -4.29 -4.77
C LYS A 125 12.47 -4.06 -4.93
N ILE A 126 12.10 -3.33 -5.99
CA ILE A 126 10.70 -2.99 -6.32
C ILE A 126 10.44 -3.38 -7.78
N TRP A 127 9.25 -3.92 -8.06
CA TRP A 127 8.79 -4.28 -9.39
C TRP A 127 7.39 -3.73 -9.65
N ALA A 128 7.23 -2.94 -10.71
CA ALA A 128 5.93 -2.39 -11.07
C ALA A 128 5.05 -3.43 -11.75
N PHE A 129 3.81 -3.52 -11.30
CA PHE A 129 2.72 -4.17 -11.99
C PHE A 129 2.03 -3.21 -12.97
N PRO A 130 1.26 -3.72 -13.95
CA PRO A 130 0.57 -2.86 -14.91
C PRO A 130 -0.51 -2.01 -14.22
N TYR A 131 -0.63 -0.76 -14.68
CA TYR A 131 -1.75 0.12 -14.38
C TYR A 131 -2.62 0.21 -15.64
N ASP A 132 -3.70 -0.56 -15.70
CA ASP A 132 -4.48 -0.74 -16.91
C ASP A 132 -5.99 -0.78 -16.62
N GLU A 133 -6.78 -0.14 -17.48
CA GLU A 133 -8.22 -0.02 -17.32
C GLU A 133 -8.96 -1.37 -17.42
N ASP A 134 -8.41 -2.36 -18.13
CA ASP A 134 -9.04 -3.68 -18.20
C ASP A 134 -8.97 -4.41 -16.88
N TYR A 135 -7.89 -4.21 -16.10
CA TYR A 135 -7.82 -4.72 -14.73
C TYR A 135 -8.72 -3.95 -13.76
N LYS A 136 -8.90 -2.63 -13.92
CA LYS A 136 -9.83 -1.86 -13.10
C LYS A 136 -11.28 -2.34 -13.26
N LYS A 137 -11.67 -2.73 -14.48
CA LYS A 137 -13.01 -3.28 -14.75
C LYS A 137 -13.31 -4.53 -13.91
N LEU A 138 -12.28 -5.31 -13.52
CA LEU A 138 -12.46 -6.50 -12.68
C LEU A 138 -12.96 -6.18 -11.28
N ASN A 139 -12.71 -4.96 -10.79
CA ASN A 139 -13.19 -4.49 -9.49
C ASN A 139 -14.63 -3.94 -9.52
N LYS A 140 -15.30 -3.90 -10.67
CA LYS A 140 -16.71 -3.45 -10.75
C LYS A 140 -17.63 -4.43 -10.04
N SER A 141 -18.59 -3.89 -9.30
CA SER A 141 -19.68 -4.65 -8.66
C SER A 141 -20.97 -4.52 -9.45
N GLU A 142 -21.90 -5.44 -9.26
CA GLU A 142 -23.26 -5.37 -9.77
C GLU A 142 -24.24 -4.74 -8.76
N VAL A 143 -23.82 -4.61 -7.50
CA VAL A 143 -24.67 -4.15 -6.38
C VAL A 143 -24.10 -2.92 -5.66
N ALA A 144 -22.88 -2.52 -5.99
CA ALA A 144 -22.16 -1.36 -5.43
C ALA A 144 -21.34 -0.69 -6.53
N ASP A 145 -20.65 0.43 -6.23
CA ASP A 145 -19.78 1.09 -7.18
C ASP A 145 -18.55 0.23 -7.50
N ILE A 146 -18.02 -0.45 -6.48
CA ILE A 146 -16.79 -1.25 -6.57
C ILE A 146 -16.90 -2.45 -5.59
N LYS A 147 -16.17 -3.53 -5.86
CA LYS A 147 -16.03 -4.65 -4.93
C LYS A 147 -14.60 -4.78 -4.43
N ASN A 148 -14.43 -5.27 -3.20
CA ASN A 148 -13.12 -5.32 -2.56
C ASN A 148 -12.21 -6.43 -3.09
N THR A 149 -12.69 -7.34 -3.93
CA THR A 149 -11.85 -8.34 -4.60
C THR A 149 -12.41 -8.74 -5.96
N SER A 150 -11.53 -8.95 -6.92
CA SER A 150 -11.86 -9.49 -8.25
C SER A 150 -11.70 -11.01 -8.34
N GLY A 151 -11.36 -11.66 -7.23
CA GLY A 151 -11.04 -13.07 -7.19
C GLY A 151 -9.53 -13.34 -7.17
N ARG A 152 -9.13 -14.50 -7.71
CA ARG A 152 -7.75 -14.99 -7.61
C ARG A 152 -6.80 -14.36 -8.66
N ASP A 153 -7.32 -14.10 -9.86
CA ASP A 153 -6.50 -13.68 -10.98
C ASP A 153 -6.06 -12.22 -10.85
N ALA A 154 -4.81 -11.92 -11.18
CA ALA A 154 -4.20 -10.60 -11.07
C ALA A 154 -4.36 -9.93 -9.70
N GLY A 155 -4.43 -10.72 -8.61
CA GLY A 155 -4.82 -10.25 -7.28
C GLY A 155 -4.04 -9.04 -6.75
N SER A 156 -2.72 -8.98 -6.98
CA SER A 156 -1.90 -7.81 -6.57
C SER A 156 -2.19 -6.57 -7.42
N VAL A 157 -2.43 -6.76 -8.72
CA VAL A 157 -2.76 -5.67 -9.65
C VAL A 157 -4.10 -5.06 -9.27
N THR A 158 -5.15 -5.89 -9.16
CA THR A 158 -6.51 -5.44 -8.86
C THR A 158 -6.63 -4.85 -7.45
N ALA A 159 -5.85 -5.36 -6.49
CA ALA A 159 -5.79 -4.80 -5.14
C ALA A 159 -5.18 -3.39 -5.13
N GLY A 160 -4.04 -3.20 -5.79
CA GLY A 160 -3.44 -1.87 -5.91
C GLY A 160 -4.34 -0.91 -6.68
N LEU A 161 -4.95 -1.34 -7.78
CA LEU A 161 -5.90 -0.52 -8.55
C LEU A 161 -7.15 -0.16 -7.74
N PHE A 162 -7.63 -1.05 -6.85
CA PHE A 162 -8.71 -0.73 -5.92
C PHE A 162 -8.32 0.46 -5.03
N VAL A 163 -7.14 0.44 -4.42
CA VAL A 163 -6.64 1.55 -3.59
C VAL A 163 -6.49 2.83 -4.42
N GLY A 164 -6.01 2.71 -5.66
CA GLY A 164 -5.84 3.82 -6.60
C GLY A 164 -7.12 4.59 -6.91
N GLU A 165 -8.31 3.94 -6.85
CA GLU A 165 -9.60 4.60 -7.03
C GLU A 165 -9.90 5.67 -5.97
N PHE A 166 -9.22 5.61 -4.81
CA PHE A 166 -9.42 6.55 -3.70
C PHE A 166 -8.40 7.69 -3.67
N VAL A 167 -7.41 7.67 -4.55
CA VAL A 167 -6.47 8.78 -4.74
C VAL A 167 -7.19 9.94 -5.42
N LYS A 168 -6.93 11.16 -4.97
CA LYS A 168 -7.42 12.39 -5.63
C LYS A 168 -6.82 12.49 -7.04
N GLU A 169 -7.65 12.79 -8.03
CA GLU A 169 -7.20 12.94 -9.40
C GLU A 169 -6.03 13.94 -9.51
N GLY A 170 -5.03 13.59 -10.28
CA GLY A 170 -3.81 14.39 -10.48
C GLY A 170 -2.75 14.25 -9.38
N THR A 171 -3.03 13.58 -8.25
CA THR A 171 -2.02 13.33 -7.22
C THR A 171 -1.13 12.16 -7.61
N PRO A 172 0.21 12.34 -7.74
CA PRO A 172 1.15 11.24 -7.95
C PRO A 172 1.11 10.25 -6.79
N TRP A 173 0.93 8.98 -7.12
CA TRP A 173 0.75 7.92 -6.14
C TRP A 173 1.54 6.66 -6.50
N VAL A 174 2.12 6.03 -5.49
CA VAL A 174 2.76 4.72 -5.56
C VAL A 174 2.27 3.85 -4.42
N HIS A 175 1.63 2.74 -4.73
CA HIS A 175 1.34 1.66 -3.80
C HIS A 175 2.50 0.67 -3.76
N LEU A 176 2.91 0.23 -2.57
CA LEU A 176 3.91 -0.82 -2.36
C LEU A 176 3.28 -1.99 -1.60
N ASP A 177 3.03 -3.09 -2.29
CA ASP A 177 2.59 -4.34 -1.68
C ASP A 177 3.80 -5.08 -1.09
N ILE A 178 3.96 -4.95 0.22
CA ILE A 178 5.09 -5.50 0.97
C ILE A 178 4.79 -6.87 1.60
N ALA A 179 3.66 -7.51 1.29
CA ALA A 179 3.27 -8.78 1.90
C ALA A 179 4.36 -9.86 1.76
N ALA A 180 5.07 -9.87 0.63
CA ALA A 180 6.15 -10.82 0.38
C ALA A 180 7.47 -10.47 1.08
N THR A 181 7.71 -9.19 1.41
CA THR A 181 9.02 -8.69 1.85
C THR A 181 9.05 -8.21 3.29
N ALA A 182 7.89 -7.97 3.92
CA ALA A 182 7.76 -7.45 5.28
C ALA A 182 8.18 -8.45 6.37
N TYR A 183 8.16 -9.74 6.08
CA TYR A 183 8.46 -10.80 7.05
C TYR A 183 9.31 -11.90 6.43
N ARG A 184 10.27 -12.43 7.20
CA ARG A 184 11.16 -13.51 6.76
C ARG A 184 11.29 -14.60 7.82
N ASN A 185 11.24 -15.85 7.38
CA ASN A 185 11.46 -17.01 8.24
C ASN A 185 12.95 -17.21 8.60
N LYS A 186 13.86 -16.64 7.80
CA LYS A 186 15.32 -16.73 7.99
C LYS A 186 15.98 -15.38 7.69
N LYS A 187 17.09 -15.09 8.37
CA LYS A 187 17.94 -13.94 8.07
C LYS A 187 18.47 -14.04 6.62
N SER A 188 18.47 -12.93 5.89
CA SER A 188 19.01 -12.84 4.53
C SER A 188 19.74 -11.52 4.33
N GLY A 189 21.05 -11.57 4.17
CA GLY A 189 21.87 -10.35 4.11
C GLY A 189 21.74 -9.51 5.38
N TYR A 190 21.38 -8.25 5.21
CA TYR A 190 21.14 -7.32 6.34
C TYR A 190 19.72 -7.40 6.92
N LEU A 191 18.79 -8.02 6.19
CA LEU A 191 17.41 -8.17 6.66
C LEU A 191 17.33 -9.22 7.77
N PRO A 192 16.72 -8.90 8.91
CA PRO A 192 16.60 -9.82 10.03
C PRO A 192 15.63 -10.97 9.74
N LYS A 193 15.64 -11.99 10.59
CA LYS A 193 14.52 -12.91 10.73
C LYS A 193 13.33 -12.15 11.34
N ASN A 194 12.10 -12.54 11.00
CA ASN A 194 10.82 -11.95 11.39
C ASN A 194 10.57 -10.62 10.64
N ALA A 195 10.08 -9.58 11.31
CA ALA A 195 9.79 -8.30 10.69
C ALA A 195 11.07 -7.65 10.13
N THR A 196 11.03 -7.25 8.88
CA THR A 196 12.21 -6.75 8.14
C THR A 196 12.39 -5.24 8.23
N GLY A 197 11.32 -4.49 8.47
CA GLY A 197 11.32 -3.03 8.33
C GLY A 197 11.58 -2.57 6.90
N ILE A 198 11.17 -3.39 5.92
CA ILE A 198 11.37 -3.13 4.49
C ILE A 198 10.87 -1.72 4.12
N HIS A 199 11.61 -1.06 3.24
CA HIS A 199 11.38 0.28 2.72
C HIS A 199 11.50 1.45 3.72
N VAL A 200 11.84 1.24 4.98
CA VAL A 200 12.24 2.36 5.87
C VAL A 200 13.47 3.08 5.28
N LYS A 201 14.46 2.32 4.78
CA LYS A 201 15.63 2.91 4.12
C LYS A 201 15.28 3.57 2.79
N THR A 202 14.45 2.92 1.97
CA THR A 202 13.99 3.47 0.69
C THR A 202 13.32 4.83 0.90
N LEU A 203 12.38 4.92 1.83
CA LEU A 203 11.67 6.17 2.09
C LEU A 203 12.55 7.24 2.71
N ASN A 204 13.52 6.87 3.56
CA ASN A 204 14.50 7.84 4.05
C ASN A 204 15.38 8.38 2.92
N ASN A 205 15.90 7.53 2.03
CA ASN A 205 16.70 7.96 0.89
C ASN A 205 15.90 8.82 -0.10
N LEU A 206 14.61 8.53 -0.27
CA LEU A 206 13.72 9.33 -1.12
C LEU A 206 13.47 10.72 -0.54
N LEU A 207 13.19 10.78 0.78
CA LEU A 207 12.73 11.99 1.45
C LEU A 207 13.87 12.86 1.99
N ASP A 208 15.04 12.27 2.27
CA ASP A 208 16.24 12.98 2.73
C ASP A 208 17.49 12.45 2.02
N PRO A 209 17.67 12.78 0.74
CA PRO A 209 18.81 12.30 -0.05
C PRO A 209 20.16 12.84 0.42
N THR A 210 20.19 13.76 1.38
CA THR A 210 21.45 14.31 1.91
C THR A 210 22.16 13.38 2.89
N ASN A 211 21.48 12.32 3.34
CA ASN A 211 22.02 11.32 4.28
C ASN A 211 22.46 10.01 3.59
N CYS A 212 22.68 10.02 2.27
CA CYS A 212 23.20 8.89 1.50
C CYS A 212 24.72 8.91 1.43
#